data_737058682c0238834b078334cd582d36
#
_entry.id   737058682c0238834b078334cd582d36
#
_cell.length_a   1.000
_cell.length_b   1.000
_cell.length_c   1.000
_cell.angle_alpha   90.00
_cell.angle_beta   90.00
_cell.angle_gamma   90.00
#
_symmetry.space_group_name_H-M   'P 1'
#
loop_
_entity.id
_entity.type
_entity.pdbx_description
1 polymer ?
#
loop_
_entity_poly.entity_id
_entity_poly.type
_entity_poly.pdbx_seq_one_letter_code
_entity_poly.pdbx_strand_id
1 'polypeptide(L)'
;MEQISDHPLEENLKYMKALKESYPDKVLVASIMGRTEEEWTELAKLVTEIGSDIIECNFSCPQMAENSMGSDVGQNPELVEKYCSAVRRGTSLPILAKMTPNISDMVIPAVASVKGGADAIAAINTIKSITRVDLNNFTPYPIIDGKSSVSGYSGKAVKPIALRFIHDLAKSNKLNGIPISGMGGIENWEDAVEFMLLGCSNIQITTAVMQYGYRIINDLIDGLSLYME
;
A
#
# COMPACT_ATOMS: atom_id res chain seq x y z
N MET A 1 5.09 15.68 -0.15
CA MET A 1 5.09 14.32 -0.71
C MET A 1 5.92 13.46 0.22
N GLU A 2 5.29 12.47 0.82
CA GLU A 2 5.95 11.51 1.70
C GLU A 2 6.18 10.20 0.92
N GLN A 3 7.35 9.65 1.03
CA GLN A 3 7.71 8.38 0.39
C GLN A 3 8.20 7.36 1.40
N ILE A 4 8.99 7.83 2.35
CA ILE A 4 9.54 7.07 3.47
C ILE A 4 9.41 7.93 4.71
N SER A 5 9.57 7.33 5.87
CA SER A 5 9.58 8.09 7.13
C SER A 5 10.77 9.07 7.19
N ASP A 6 10.54 10.23 7.77
CA ASP A 6 11.59 11.22 8.08
C ASP A 6 12.44 10.81 9.28
N HIS A 7 12.02 9.77 10.02
CA HIS A 7 12.75 9.24 11.16
C HIS A 7 13.66 8.07 10.77
N PRO A 8 14.81 7.90 11.44
CA PRO A 8 15.63 6.70 11.32
C PRO A 8 14.87 5.43 11.69
N LEU A 9 15.34 4.28 11.19
CA LEU A 9 14.69 2.98 11.41
C LEU A 9 14.47 2.67 12.89
N GLU A 10 15.50 2.88 13.71
CA GLU A 10 15.45 2.59 15.15
C GLU A 10 14.39 3.44 15.88
N GLU A 11 14.22 4.67 15.45
CA GLU A 11 13.19 5.56 16.01
C GLU A 11 11.79 5.13 15.61
N ASN A 12 11.59 4.75 14.36
CA ASN A 12 10.33 4.20 13.88
C ASN A 12 9.96 2.91 14.63
N LEU A 13 10.90 1.97 14.80
CA LEU A 13 10.68 0.75 15.56
C LEU A 13 10.28 1.03 17.01
N LYS A 14 10.91 2.04 17.64
CA LYS A 14 10.55 2.49 18.98
C LYS A 14 9.13 3.05 19.05
N TYR A 15 8.74 3.89 18.09
CA TYR A 15 7.38 4.45 18.05
C TYR A 15 6.33 3.38 17.79
N MET A 16 6.58 2.45 16.86
CA MET A 16 5.67 1.36 16.56
C MET A 16 5.48 0.44 17.77
N LYS A 17 6.56 0.12 18.49
CA LYS A 17 6.49 -0.64 19.74
C LYS A 17 5.66 0.06 20.80
N ALA A 18 5.94 1.34 21.05
CA ALA A 18 5.18 2.14 22.02
C ALA A 18 3.69 2.24 21.65
N LEU A 19 3.39 2.35 20.34
CA LEU A 19 2.01 2.35 19.84
C LEU A 19 1.31 1.02 20.13
N LYS A 20 1.97 -0.11 19.85
CA LYS A 20 1.40 -1.45 20.11
C LYS A 20 1.20 -1.71 21.61
N GLU A 21 2.13 -1.28 22.46
CA GLU A 21 2.01 -1.36 23.92
C GLU A 21 0.84 -0.51 24.45
N SER A 22 0.62 0.67 23.86
CA SER A 22 -0.47 1.58 24.26
C SER A 22 -1.85 1.11 23.76
N TYR A 23 -1.90 0.39 22.65
CA TYR A 23 -3.13 -0.09 22.01
C TYR A 23 -3.03 -1.57 21.64
N PRO A 24 -2.95 -2.49 22.62
CA PRO A 24 -2.69 -3.90 22.37
C PRO A 24 -3.79 -4.60 21.53
N ASP A 25 -5.01 -4.11 21.62
CA ASP A 25 -6.18 -4.66 20.89
C ASP A 25 -6.26 -4.16 19.42
N LYS A 26 -5.40 -3.21 19.02
CA LYS A 26 -5.40 -2.70 17.65
C LYS A 26 -4.38 -3.46 16.79
N VAL A 27 -4.77 -3.72 15.55
CA VAL A 27 -3.88 -4.35 14.56
C VAL A 27 -2.86 -3.32 14.06
N LEU A 28 -1.58 -3.64 14.23
CA LEU A 28 -0.45 -2.86 13.72
C LEU A 28 0.07 -3.50 12.43
N VAL A 29 -0.11 -2.81 11.32
CA VAL A 29 0.44 -3.20 10.02
C VAL A 29 1.74 -2.43 9.78
N ALA A 30 2.87 -3.14 9.76
CA ALA A 30 4.17 -2.54 9.47
C ALA A 30 4.43 -2.55 7.96
N SER A 31 4.47 -1.36 7.34
CA SER A 31 4.82 -1.23 5.93
C SER A 31 6.32 -1.10 5.77
N ILE A 32 6.94 -2.06 5.07
CA ILE A 32 8.39 -2.13 4.88
C ILE A 32 8.78 -2.06 3.41
N MET A 33 10.00 -1.59 3.15
CA MET A 33 10.61 -1.56 1.83
C MET A 33 12.12 -1.68 1.95
N GLY A 34 12.72 -2.65 1.26
CA GLY A 34 14.17 -2.90 1.21
C GLY A 34 14.69 -2.89 -0.22
N ARG A 35 16.02 -2.89 -0.37
CA ARG A 35 16.75 -2.93 -1.66
C ARG A 35 17.23 -4.32 -2.00
N THR A 36 17.64 -5.08 -0.99
CA THR A 36 18.19 -6.44 -1.14
C THR A 36 17.37 -7.46 -0.37
N GLU A 37 17.53 -8.75 -0.69
CA GLU A 37 16.87 -9.83 0.05
C GLU A 37 17.23 -9.80 1.54
N GLU A 38 18.48 -9.46 1.86
CA GLU A 38 18.97 -9.38 3.22
C GLU A 38 18.24 -8.26 3.97
N GLU A 39 18.11 -7.07 3.37
CA GLU A 39 17.37 -5.95 3.97
C GLU A 39 15.89 -6.30 4.18
N TRP A 40 15.22 -6.92 3.19
CA TRP A 40 13.83 -7.35 3.33
C TRP A 40 13.65 -8.37 4.47
N THR A 41 14.58 -9.35 4.58
CA THR A 41 14.55 -10.35 5.64
C THR A 41 14.79 -9.71 7.01
N GLU A 42 15.74 -8.79 7.11
CA GLU A 42 16.08 -8.12 8.37
C GLU A 42 14.95 -7.18 8.83
N LEU A 43 14.39 -6.37 7.95
CA LEU A 43 13.24 -5.53 8.25
C LEU A 43 12.05 -6.37 8.76
N ALA A 44 11.79 -7.51 8.12
CA ALA A 44 10.73 -8.42 8.55
C ALA A 44 10.94 -8.95 9.97
N LYS A 45 12.17 -9.31 10.35
CA LYS A 45 12.51 -9.71 11.72
C LYS A 45 12.29 -8.59 12.70
N LEU A 46 12.85 -7.40 12.44
CA LEU A 46 12.76 -6.24 13.31
C LEU A 46 11.31 -5.83 13.61
N VAL A 47 10.46 -5.75 12.57
CA VAL A 47 9.05 -5.39 12.78
C VAL A 47 8.25 -6.52 13.45
N THR A 48 8.66 -7.78 13.31
CA THR A 48 8.07 -8.90 14.05
C THR A 48 8.42 -8.80 15.54
N GLU A 49 9.66 -8.51 15.88
CA GLU A 49 10.16 -8.43 17.27
C GLU A 49 9.50 -7.29 18.06
N ILE A 50 9.12 -6.19 17.42
CA ILE A 50 8.40 -5.09 18.09
C ILE A 50 6.90 -5.38 18.32
N GLY A 51 6.37 -6.52 17.85
CA GLY A 51 5.00 -6.95 18.04
C GLY A 51 4.01 -6.46 16.98
N SER A 52 4.46 -6.22 15.76
CA SER A 52 3.54 -6.00 14.63
C SER A 52 2.66 -7.23 14.41
N ASP A 53 1.45 -7.04 13.88
CA ASP A 53 0.49 -8.11 13.61
C ASP A 53 0.55 -8.56 12.14
N ILE A 54 0.85 -7.64 11.23
CA ILE A 54 0.91 -7.87 9.78
C ILE A 54 2.11 -7.10 9.21
N ILE A 55 2.76 -7.65 8.19
CA ILE A 55 3.78 -6.95 7.43
C ILE A 55 3.23 -6.60 6.04
N GLU A 56 3.24 -5.32 5.68
CA GLU A 56 2.94 -4.86 4.33
C GLU A 56 4.23 -4.70 3.54
N CYS A 57 4.40 -5.47 2.46
CA CYS A 57 5.49 -5.32 1.51
C CYS A 57 5.16 -4.22 0.50
N ASN A 58 5.82 -3.06 0.56
CA ASN A 58 5.58 -1.97 -0.35
C ASN A 58 6.41 -2.12 -1.64
N PHE A 59 5.84 -2.78 -2.65
CA PHE A 59 6.43 -2.94 -3.99
C PHE A 59 6.03 -1.81 -4.95
N SER A 60 5.49 -0.71 -4.47
CA SER A 60 4.67 0.14 -5.33
C SER A 60 4.97 1.62 -5.24
N CYS A 61 5.93 2.05 -4.44
CA CYS A 61 6.29 3.47 -4.36
C CYS A 61 6.79 3.97 -5.73
N PRO A 62 6.15 4.97 -6.36
CA PRO A 62 6.47 5.36 -7.74
C PRO A 62 7.75 6.19 -7.88
N GLN A 63 8.43 6.52 -6.80
CA GLN A 63 9.40 7.61 -6.78
C GLN A 63 10.71 7.24 -6.08
N MET A 64 11.19 6.03 -6.28
CA MET A 64 12.49 5.66 -5.75
C MET A 64 13.60 6.10 -6.73
N ALA A 65 14.66 6.66 -6.19
CA ALA A 65 15.80 7.14 -6.97
C ALA A 65 16.65 6.02 -7.60
N GLU A 66 16.41 4.77 -7.19
CA GLU A 66 17.13 3.59 -7.66
C GLU A 66 16.20 2.65 -8.42
N ASN A 67 16.63 2.14 -9.56
CA ASN A 67 15.89 1.29 -10.50
C ASN A 67 15.50 -0.10 -9.95
N SER A 68 15.85 -0.43 -8.72
CA SER A 68 15.55 -1.73 -8.07
C SER A 68 14.59 -1.63 -6.89
N MET A 69 13.89 -0.50 -6.75
CA MET A 69 12.97 -0.24 -5.63
C MET A 69 11.59 0.23 -6.09
N GLY A 70 10.61 0.05 -5.22
CA GLY A 70 9.26 0.59 -5.39
C GLY A 70 8.53 0.04 -6.62
N SER A 71 7.98 0.93 -7.46
CA SER A 71 7.15 0.53 -8.60
C SER A 71 7.89 -0.27 -9.67
N ASP A 72 9.21 -0.17 -9.75
CA ASP A 72 10.00 -0.97 -10.69
C ASP A 72 10.05 -2.43 -10.24
N VAL A 73 10.14 -2.67 -8.93
CA VAL A 73 9.96 -4.01 -8.34
C VAL A 73 8.54 -4.52 -8.61
N GLY A 74 7.52 -3.72 -8.30
CA GLY A 74 6.12 -4.11 -8.44
C GLY A 74 5.66 -4.42 -9.86
N GLN A 75 6.41 -3.99 -10.87
CA GLN A 75 6.17 -4.33 -12.28
C GLN A 75 6.89 -5.62 -12.73
N ASN A 76 7.85 -6.12 -11.93
CA ASN A 76 8.63 -7.31 -12.24
C ASN A 76 8.19 -8.49 -11.35
N PRO A 77 7.46 -9.49 -11.89
CA PRO A 77 6.98 -10.63 -11.10
C PRO A 77 8.09 -11.43 -10.40
N GLU A 78 9.25 -11.55 -11.03
CA GLU A 78 10.38 -12.31 -10.48
C GLU A 78 10.95 -11.60 -9.22
N LEU A 79 11.06 -10.28 -9.26
CA LEU A 79 11.49 -9.49 -8.11
C LEU A 79 10.44 -9.50 -6.99
N VAL A 80 9.16 -9.43 -7.33
CA VAL A 80 8.06 -9.52 -6.35
C VAL A 80 8.08 -10.87 -5.64
N GLU A 81 8.17 -11.99 -6.36
CA GLU A 81 8.27 -13.33 -5.78
C GLU A 81 9.51 -13.46 -4.88
N LYS A 82 10.66 -12.99 -5.38
CA LYS A 82 11.95 -13.03 -4.69
C LYS A 82 11.90 -12.28 -3.35
N TYR A 83 11.39 -11.04 -3.34
CA TYR A 83 11.35 -10.23 -2.13
C TYR A 83 10.26 -10.66 -1.15
N CYS A 84 9.10 -11.14 -1.62
CA CYS A 84 8.13 -11.79 -0.73
C CYS A 84 8.75 -13.01 -0.03
N SER A 85 9.50 -13.84 -0.77
CA SER A 85 10.22 -14.99 -0.19
C SER A 85 11.28 -14.57 0.83
N ALA A 86 11.95 -13.43 0.60
CA ALA A 86 12.90 -12.87 1.55
C ALA A 86 12.19 -12.43 2.85
N VAL A 87 11.06 -11.74 2.75
CA VAL A 87 10.25 -11.36 3.91
C VAL A 87 9.77 -12.60 4.67
N ARG A 88 9.27 -13.61 3.97
CA ARG A 88 8.81 -14.86 4.59
C ARG A 88 9.90 -15.58 5.37
N ARG A 89 11.16 -15.49 4.96
CA ARG A 89 12.29 -16.02 5.74
C ARG A 89 12.50 -15.30 7.07
N GLY A 90 12.08 -14.04 7.18
CA GLY A 90 12.25 -13.21 8.37
C GLY A 90 11.09 -13.26 9.37
N THR A 91 9.92 -13.82 8.99
CA THR A 91 8.72 -13.74 9.82
C THR A 91 7.75 -14.90 9.61
N SER A 92 6.95 -15.19 10.64
CA SER A 92 5.76 -16.03 10.55
C SER A 92 4.45 -15.22 10.48
N LEU A 93 4.52 -13.88 10.58
CA LEU A 93 3.34 -13.02 10.50
C LEU A 93 2.70 -13.05 9.11
N PRO A 94 1.40 -12.73 8.99
CA PRO A 94 0.77 -12.51 7.71
C PRO A 94 1.50 -11.45 6.88
N ILE A 95 1.67 -11.72 5.58
CA ILE A 95 2.31 -10.82 4.62
C ILE A 95 1.25 -10.27 3.66
N LEU A 96 1.13 -8.96 3.61
CA LEU A 96 0.27 -8.20 2.72
C LEU A 96 1.13 -7.58 1.60
N ALA A 97 0.95 -8.02 0.36
CA ALA A 97 1.72 -7.52 -0.78
C ALA A 97 1.01 -6.32 -1.42
N LYS A 98 1.59 -5.11 -1.30
CA LYS A 98 0.99 -3.88 -1.83
C LYS A 98 1.46 -3.59 -3.24
N MET A 99 0.49 -3.60 -4.18
CA MET A 99 0.70 -3.54 -5.61
C MET A 99 0.70 -2.13 -6.18
N THR A 100 1.49 -1.92 -7.24
CA THR A 100 1.51 -0.68 -8.01
C THR A 100 0.41 -0.66 -9.07
N PRO A 101 -0.32 0.47 -9.24
CA PRO A 101 -1.23 0.64 -10.38
C PRO A 101 -0.52 1.08 -11.67
N ASN A 102 0.80 1.28 -11.63
CA ASN A 102 1.60 1.70 -12.80
C ASN A 102 1.97 0.49 -13.66
N ILE A 103 0.99 -0.33 -13.96
CA ILE A 103 1.08 -1.57 -14.73
C ILE A 103 -0.25 -1.83 -15.46
N SER A 104 -0.21 -2.53 -16.56
CA SER A 104 -1.43 -2.89 -17.31
C SER A 104 -2.20 -4.06 -16.69
N ASP A 105 -1.50 -5.09 -16.21
CA ASP A 105 -2.07 -6.30 -15.59
C ASP A 105 -1.43 -6.54 -14.22
N MET A 106 -2.18 -6.22 -13.17
CA MET A 106 -1.74 -6.37 -11.77
C MET A 106 -1.84 -7.84 -11.29
N VAL A 107 -2.61 -8.68 -11.96
CA VAL A 107 -2.77 -10.08 -11.56
C VAL A 107 -1.44 -10.84 -11.66
N ILE A 108 -0.60 -10.50 -12.64
CA ILE A 108 0.70 -11.16 -12.85
C ILE A 108 1.61 -11.01 -11.61
N PRO A 109 1.98 -9.80 -11.15
CA PRO A 109 2.81 -9.65 -9.96
C PRO A 109 2.08 -10.07 -8.68
N ALA A 110 0.74 -9.96 -8.60
CA ALA A 110 -0.02 -10.45 -7.45
C ALA A 110 0.10 -11.98 -7.30
N VAL A 111 0.02 -12.74 -8.38
CA VAL A 111 0.25 -14.19 -8.36
C VAL A 111 1.69 -14.51 -7.94
N ALA A 112 2.66 -13.74 -8.41
CA ALA A 112 4.06 -13.90 -8.03
C ALA A 112 4.29 -13.65 -6.54
N SER A 113 3.63 -12.62 -5.96
CA SER A 113 3.72 -12.36 -4.51
C SER A 113 3.20 -13.52 -3.67
N VAL A 114 2.07 -14.13 -4.07
CA VAL A 114 1.51 -15.30 -3.39
C VAL A 114 2.46 -16.50 -3.48
N LYS A 115 3.07 -16.74 -4.63
CA LYS A 115 4.12 -17.78 -4.77
C LYS A 115 5.31 -17.51 -3.86
N GLY A 116 5.68 -16.24 -3.67
CA GLY A 116 6.73 -15.82 -2.75
C GLY A 116 6.34 -15.90 -1.27
N GLY A 117 5.09 -16.22 -0.94
CA GLY A 117 4.62 -16.41 0.43
C GLY A 117 3.77 -15.24 0.98
N ALA A 118 3.25 -14.37 0.13
CA ALA A 118 2.24 -13.40 0.55
C ALA A 118 0.90 -14.10 0.86
N ASP A 119 0.25 -13.67 1.95
CA ASP A 119 -1.03 -14.22 2.42
C ASP A 119 -2.22 -13.39 1.91
N ALA A 120 -1.97 -12.13 1.53
CA ALA A 120 -3.00 -11.21 1.05
C ALA A 120 -2.41 -10.17 0.08
N ILE A 121 -3.28 -9.52 -0.69
CA ILE A 121 -2.92 -8.47 -1.66
C ILE A 121 -3.52 -7.15 -1.21
N ALA A 122 -2.74 -6.05 -1.27
CA ALA A 122 -3.23 -4.69 -1.12
C ALA A 122 -3.16 -3.93 -2.46
N ALA A 123 -4.21 -3.25 -2.85
CA ALA A 123 -4.29 -2.45 -4.08
C ALA A 123 -5.26 -1.28 -3.91
N ILE A 124 -4.89 -0.12 -4.41
CA ILE A 124 -3.74 0.29 -5.21
C ILE A 124 -2.87 1.32 -4.46
N ASN A 125 -1.57 1.37 -4.75
CA ASN A 125 -0.74 2.52 -4.40
C ASN A 125 -1.02 3.70 -5.37
N THR A 126 -0.25 4.75 -5.31
CA THR A 126 -0.42 5.97 -6.10
C THR A 126 -0.02 5.81 -7.58
N ILE A 127 -0.63 6.61 -8.43
CA ILE A 127 -0.39 6.61 -9.88
C ILE A 127 0.69 7.65 -10.22
N LYS A 128 1.69 7.30 -11.01
CA LYS A 128 2.71 8.24 -11.52
C LYS A 128 2.02 9.34 -12.33
N SER A 129 2.24 10.60 -11.95
CA SER A 129 1.62 11.73 -12.62
C SER A 129 2.43 13.02 -12.54
N ILE A 130 2.05 13.98 -13.38
CA ILE A 130 2.39 15.39 -13.32
C ILE A 130 1.07 16.13 -13.10
N THR A 131 0.98 16.94 -12.04
CA THR A 131 -0.30 17.57 -11.67
C THR A 131 -0.65 18.79 -12.51
N ARG A 132 0.35 19.54 -12.98
CA ARG A 132 0.22 20.70 -13.87
C ARG A 132 1.56 21.10 -14.44
N VAL A 133 1.54 21.98 -15.45
CA VAL A 133 2.71 22.71 -15.93
C VAL A 133 2.48 24.20 -15.69
N ASP A 134 3.46 24.87 -15.07
CA ASP A 134 3.46 26.31 -14.94
C ASP A 134 3.73 26.96 -16.31
N LEU A 135 2.79 27.76 -16.80
CA LEU A 135 2.87 28.34 -18.13
C LEU A 135 3.84 29.54 -18.23
N ASN A 136 4.23 30.11 -17.10
CA ASN A 136 5.18 31.22 -17.09
C ASN A 136 6.63 30.74 -17.06
N ASN A 137 6.89 29.69 -16.28
CA ASN A 137 8.22 29.13 -16.07
C ASN A 137 8.47 27.83 -16.85
N PHE A 138 7.45 27.33 -17.56
CA PHE A 138 7.46 26.06 -18.32
C PHE A 138 7.91 24.87 -17.47
N THR A 139 7.52 24.89 -16.16
CA THR A 139 8.00 23.92 -15.17
C THR A 139 6.90 22.95 -14.79
N PRO A 140 7.09 21.63 -14.92
CA PRO A 140 6.15 20.62 -14.44
C PRO A 140 6.08 20.60 -12.90
N TYR A 141 4.89 20.31 -12.36
CA TYR A 141 4.61 20.17 -10.92
C TYR A 141 4.29 18.72 -10.56
N PRO A 142 4.58 18.29 -9.33
CA PRO A 142 5.09 19.07 -8.19
C PRO A 142 6.59 19.40 -8.33
N ILE A 143 7.00 20.43 -7.58
CA ILE A 143 8.41 20.81 -7.39
C ILE A 143 8.82 20.36 -5.99
N ILE A 144 9.94 19.64 -5.89
CA ILE A 144 10.53 19.15 -4.65
C ILE A 144 11.99 19.57 -4.66
N ASP A 145 12.43 20.25 -3.61
CA ASP A 145 13.79 20.82 -3.50
C ASP A 145 14.22 21.59 -4.74
N GLY A 146 13.30 22.39 -5.30
CA GLY A 146 13.54 23.19 -6.49
C GLY A 146 13.59 22.43 -7.82
N LYS A 147 13.30 21.13 -7.84
CA LYS A 147 13.29 20.29 -9.04
C LYS A 147 11.89 19.75 -9.33
N SER A 148 11.53 19.75 -10.63
CA SER A 148 10.31 19.06 -11.08
C SER A 148 10.41 17.57 -10.82
N SER A 149 9.29 16.96 -10.38
CA SER A 149 9.22 15.54 -10.08
C SER A 149 7.94 14.95 -10.64
N VAL A 150 8.02 13.74 -11.19
CA VAL A 150 6.86 12.88 -11.38
C VAL A 150 6.48 12.33 -10.01
N SER A 151 5.23 12.50 -9.59
CA SER A 151 4.79 12.16 -8.24
C SER A 151 3.60 11.22 -8.21
N GLY A 152 3.36 10.61 -7.05
CA GLY A 152 2.20 9.75 -6.85
C GLY A 152 0.90 10.57 -6.76
N TYR A 153 -0.06 10.27 -7.61
CA TYR A 153 -1.40 10.85 -7.61
C TYR A 153 -2.35 9.94 -6.84
N SER A 154 -3.13 10.51 -5.92
CA SER A 154 -4.06 9.81 -5.02
C SER A 154 -5.35 10.63 -4.81
N GLY A 155 -6.25 10.15 -3.94
CA GLY A 155 -7.52 10.79 -3.62
C GLY A 155 -8.63 10.37 -4.58
N LYS A 156 -9.78 11.06 -4.54
CA LYS A 156 -11.02 10.68 -5.21
C LYS A 156 -10.89 10.34 -6.70
N ALA A 157 -10.03 11.09 -7.39
CA ALA A 157 -9.87 10.93 -8.84
C ALA A 157 -9.32 9.56 -9.27
N VAL A 158 -8.62 8.84 -8.38
CA VAL A 158 -8.07 7.51 -8.71
C VAL A 158 -9.05 6.36 -8.41
N LYS A 159 -10.20 6.61 -7.77
CA LYS A 159 -11.18 5.58 -7.40
C LYS A 159 -11.60 4.68 -8.57
N PRO A 160 -11.97 5.18 -9.75
CA PRO A 160 -12.37 4.31 -10.87
C PRO A 160 -11.27 3.35 -11.31
N ILE A 161 -10.01 3.79 -11.21
CA ILE A 161 -8.84 2.97 -11.55
C ILE A 161 -8.61 1.91 -10.47
N ALA A 162 -8.76 2.28 -9.19
CA ALA A 162 -8.66 1.35 -8.08
C ALA A 162 -9.73 0.25 -8.17
N LEU A 163 -10.99 0.61 -8.38
CA LEU A 163 -12.10 -0.34 -8.53
C LEU A 163 -11.85 -1.33 -9.68
N ARG A 164 -11.31 -0.86 -10.81
CA ARG A 164 -10.94 -1.73 -11.94
C ARG A 164 -9.89 -2.77 -11.52
N PHE A 165 -8.82 -2.37 -10.83
CA PHE A 165 -7.79 -3.33 -10.40
C PHE A 165 -8.30 -4.31 -9.34
N ILE A 166 -9.13 -3.85 -8.39
CA ILE A 166 -9.79 -4.74 -7.43
C ILE A 166 -10.64 -5.79 -8.14
N HIS A 167 -11.46 -5.36 -9.10
CA HIS A 167 -12.28 -6.27 -9.90
C HIS A 167 -11.44 -7.31 -10.63
N ASP A 168 -10.32 -6.93 -11.27
CA ASP A 168 -9.44 -7.84 -12.00
C ASP A 168 -8.79 -8.85 -11.06
N LEU A 169 -8.33 -8.42 -9.88
CA LEU A 169 -7.76 -9.30 -8.85
C LEU A 169 -8.80 -10.29 -8.32
N ALA A 170 -9.99 -9.80 -7.95
CA ALA A 170 -11.06 -10.63 -7.38
C ALA A 170 -11.61 -11.66 -8.38
N LYS A 171 -11.64 -11.33 -9.67
CA LYS A 171 -12.07 -12.26 -10.73
C LYS A 171 -11.03 -13.30 -11.13
N SER A 172 -9.79 -13.14 -10.71
CA SER A 172 -8.71 -14.04 -11.11
C SER A 172 -8.81 -15.41 -10.43
N ASN A 173 -9.05 -16.44 -11.19
CA ASN A 173 -9.01 -17.83 -10.68
C ASN A 173 -7.66 -18.21 -10.06
N LYS A 174 -6.58 -17.49 -10.41
CA LYS A 174 -5.22 -17.72 -9.88
C LYS A 174 -5.05 -17.17 -8.47
N LEU A 175 -5.93 -16.27 -8.03
CA LEU A 175 -5.94 -15.63 -6.71
C LEU A 175 -7.16 -16.04 -5.89
N ASN A 176 -7.86 -17.12 -6.26
CA ASN A 176 -9.06 -17.56 -5.58
C ASN A 176 -8.79 -17.84 -4.09
N GLY A 177 -9.57 -17.20 -3.21
CA GLY A 177 -9.43 -17.31 -1.76
C GLY A 177 -8.34 -16.42 -1.14
N ILE A 178 -7.58 -15.64 -1.93
CA ILE A 178 -6.61 -14.69 -1.42
C ILE A 178 -7.34 -13.40 -1.01
N PRO A 179 -7.25 -12.97 0.27
CA PRO A 179 -7.88 -11.73 0.73
C PRO A 179 -7.31 -10.50 0.00
N ILE A 180 -8.18 -9.51 -0.27
CA ILE A 180 -7.80 -8.25 -0.91
C ILE A 180 -8.09 -7.10 0.06
N SER A 181 -7.09 -6.26 0.31
CA SER A 181 -7.20 -4.99 1.01
C SER A 181 -7.29 -3.86 -0.02
N GLY A 182 -8.46 -3.23 -0.12
CA GLY A 182 -8.75 -2.23 -1.14
C GLY A 182 -8.38 -0.82 -0.70
N MET A 183 -7.78 -0.04 -1.59
CA MET A 183 -7.49 1.38 -1.35
C MET A 183 -7.46 2.19 -2.65
N GLY A 184 -7.74 3.50 -2.52
CA GLY A 184 -7.64 4.46 -3.61
C GLY A 184 -8.92 5.28 -3.79
N GLY A 185 -8.96 6.47 -3.21
CA GLY A 185 -10.05 7.43 -3.39
C GLY A 185 -11.31 7.16 -2.58
N ILE A 186 -11.22 6.41 -1.48
CA ILE A 186 -12.31 6.19 -0.53
C ILE A 186 -12.41 7.43 0.36
N GLU A 187 -13.57 8.13 0.31
CA GLU A 187 -13.82 9.35 1.07
C GLU A 187 -15.11 9.30 1.90
N ASN A 188 -15.98 8.32 1.64
CA ASN A 188 -17.24 8.11 2.36
C ASN A 188 -17.57 6.62 2.44
N TRP A 189 -18.65 6.27 3.15
CA TRP A 189 -19.04 4.87 3.35
C TRP A 189 -19.53 4.19 2.06
N GLU A 190 -20.14 4.93 1.14
CA GLU A 190 -20.57 4.41 -0.17
C GLU A 190 -19.33 3.92 -0.96
N ASP A 191 -18.26 4.72 -0.98
CA ASP A 191 -17.00 4.31 -1.60
C ASP A 191 -16.48 3.00 -0.99
N ALA A 192 -16.53 2.87 0.35
CA ALA A 192 -16.10 1.66 1.05
C ALA A 192 -16.93 0.44 0.65
N VAL A 193 -18.25 0.58 0.54
CA VAL A 193 -19.16 -0.48 0.09
C VAL A 193 -18.83 -0.93 -1.33
N GLU A 194 -18.54 -0.01 -2.26
CA GLU A 194 -18.15 -0.35 -3.63
C GLU A 194 -16.94 -1.30 -3.66
N PHE A 195 -15.90 -1.02 -2.85
CA PHE A 195 -14.73 -1.89 -2.75
C PHE A 195 -15.09 -3.27 -2.16
N MET A 196 -15.92 -3.32 -1.11
CA MET A 196 -16.35 -4.57 -0.50
C MET A 196 -17.20 -5.42 -1.44
N LEU A 197 -18.11 -4.81 -2.20
CA LEU A 197 -18.92 -5.48 -3.21
C LEU A 197 -18.09 -6.07 -4.36
N LEU A 198 -16.93 -5.49 -4.65
CA LEU A 198 -15.97 -6.03 -5.61
C LEU A 198 -15.09 -7.16 -5.04
N GLY A 199 -15.18 -7.45 -3.73
CA GLY A 199 -14.49 -8.58 -3.12
C GLY A 199 -13.37 -8.22 -2.14
N CYS A 200 -13.24 -6.95 -1.74
CA CYS A 200 -12.29 -6.57 -0.69
C CYS A 200 -12.73 -7.10 0.68
N SER A 201 -11.78 -7.68 1.42
CA SER A 201 -11.98 -8.12 2.80
C SER A 201 -11.87 -6.99 3.82
N ASN A 202 -11.12 -5.95 3.47
CA ASN A 202 -10.99 -4.71 4.23
C ASN A 202 -10.59 -3.56 3.29
N ILE A 203 -10.58 -2.34 3.83
CA ILE A 203 -10.17 -1.15 3.10
C ILE A 203 -9.06 -0.39 3.84
N GLN A 204 -8.27 0.38 3.08
CA GLN A 204 -7.30 1.32 3.62
C GLN A 204 -7.60 2.72 3.11
N ILE A 205 -7.42 3.73 3.96
CA ILE A 205 -7.61 5.14 3.63
C ILE A 205 -6.40 5.95 4.04
N THR A 206 -6.00 6.91 3.22
CA THR A 206 -4.88 7.82 3.51
C THR A 206 -5.27 9.26 3.19
N THR A 207 -5.57 9.57 1.92
CA THR A 207 -5.85 10.95 1.48
C THR A 207 -7.04 11.56 2.22
N ALA A 208 -8.11 10.78 2.46
CA ALA A 208 -9.27 11.26 3.20
C ALA A 208 -8.92 11.58 4.67
N VAL A 209 -8.02 10.80 5.31
CA VAL A 209 -7.51 11.13 6.65
C VAL A 209 -6.71 12.43 6.64
N MET A 210 -5.90 12.68 5.61
CA MET A 210 -5.14 13.93 5.46
C MET A 210 -6.05 15.16 5.26
N GLN A 211 -7.21 14.97 4.60
CA GLN A 211 -8.17 16.03 4.31
C GLN A 211 -9.14 16.29 5.46
N TYR A 212 -9.66 15.24 6.10
CA TYR A 212 -10.77 15.29 7.05
C TYR A 212 -10.37 14.90 8.48
N GLY A 213 -9.12 14.48 8.69
CA GLY A 213 -8.64 13.95 9.97
C GLY A 213 -9.17 12.54 10.27
N TYR A 214 -8.79 12.01 11.43
CA TYR A 214 -9.17 10.65 11.85
C TYR A 214 -10.69 10.44 12.08
N ARG A 215 -11.46 11.51 12.18
CA ARG A 215 -12.91 11.46 12.31
C ARG A 215 -13.58 10.70 11.17
N ILE A 216 -13.00 10.73 9.97
CA ILE A 216 -13.52 10.00 8.78
C ILE A 216 -13.73 8.52 9.07
N ILE A 217 -12.95 7.92 9.98
CA ILE A 217 -13.07 6.50 10.31
C ILE A 217 -14.42 6.21 10.98
N ASN A 218 -14.88 7.08 11.87
CA ASN A 218 -16.18 6.94 12.50
C ASN A 218 -17.32 7.11 11.48
N ASP A 219 -17.21 8.12 10.61
CA ASP A 219 -18.21 8.37 9.55
C ASP A 219 -18.34 7.16 8.60
N LEU A 220 -17.20 6.49 8.27
CA LEU A 220 -17.20 5.27 7.46
C LEU A 220 -17.85 4.09 8.21
N ILE A 221 -17.53 3.90 9.49
CA ILE A 221 -18.08 2.81 10.31
C ILE A 221 -19.60 2.98 10.49
N ASP A 222 -20.04 4.17 10.84
CA ASP A 222 -21.44 4.48 11.09
C ASP A 222 -22.28 4.29 9.80
N GLY A 223 -21.80 4.82 8.69
CA GLY A 223 -22.46 4.68 7.39
C GLY A 223 -22.52 3.24 6.89
N LEU A 224 -21.41 2.47 7.06
CA LEU A 224 -21.39 1.06 6.70
C LEU A 224 -22.33 0.24 7.59
N SER A 225 -22.40 0.53 8.89
CA SER A 225 -23.32 -0.13 9.81
C SER A 225 -24.77 0.06 9.40
N LEU A 226 -25.17 1.30 9.08
CA LEU A 226 -26.52 1.62 8.60
C LEU A 226 -26.84 0.95 7.25
N TYR A 227 -25.86 0.77 6.38
CA TYR A 227 -26.07 0.08 5.11
C TYR A 227 -26.32 -1.42 5.27
N MET A 228 -25.76 -2.02 6.34
CA MET A 228 -25.89 -3.46 6.61
C MET A 228 -27.16 -3.85 7.39
N GLU A 229 -27.89 -2.89 7.97
CA GLU A 229 -29.19 -3.09 8.60
C GLU A 229 -30.33 -3.22 7.55
#